data_870d9c2bbed22e5f8865602dc729cdcf
#
_entry.id   870d9c2bbed22e5f8865602dc729cdcf
#
_cell.length_a   1.000
_cell.length_b   1.000
_cell.length_c   1.000
_cell.angle_alpha   90.00
_cell.angle_beta   90.00
_cell.angle_gamma   90.00
#
_symmetry.space_group_name_H-M   'P 1'
#
loop_
_entity.id
_entity.type
_entity.pdbx_description
1 polymer ?
#
loop_
_entity_poly.entity_id
_entity_poly.type
_entity_poly.pdbx_seq_one_letter_code
_entity_poly.pdbx_strand_id
1 'polypeptide(L)'
;MRQGDVIAGRYELVLFLGRGGYGEVWKGFDKLLDRHVAVKFIRTDAFPTPERREEAEQRFRREARVTARIRHPGVPIVYDVGTHETSLYLVMELVEGIGVHDLIEEHHPLPISWAAAIAAQICAVLTVAHANALIHRDLKPRNLILCGDGTVKVLDFGVVAVLAPADVTQITRTGEGVGTPCYMSPELALTGRASPQSDLYALGCVLHEMLTCRRVFESANTLVEISRHYSEEPPPLRALRPDVPEEIEKLVLEMLAKNPADRPSGAAEVYERLLPFVTALPPLPGATVAAPSPDPGRMYAVVVDRIAKTALVGPRVPHPRRPPTVPRLSEEELVAACERAEELALEGRYSQAIELLEDALAGAEGMLSREHKVVFALRMRLAEALFAARDYRRAASEYEEIVPKLTRMLGPHHPQVLDCRFNESLCFAALGQDEKALGRMRPLAQATSAALGARAPLTLQVRLELGELLVKVGDYEGAREVLRSLLPDMRAVHGSGHPDTRHVRALLENLQHLSGS
;
A
#
# COMPACT_ATOMS: atom_id res chain seq x y z
N MET A 1 -21.43 -18.94 2.00
CA MET A 1 -21.81 -18.74 3.41
C MET A 1 -23.30 -18.45 3.52
N ARG A 2 -23.92 -18.75 4.66
CA ARG A 2 -25.35 -18.52 4.90
C ARG A 2 -25.53 -17.79 6.23
N GLN A 3 -26.66 -17.12 6.39
CA GLN A 3 -27.04 -16.55 7.68
C GLN A 3 -27.17 -17.66 8.74
N GLY A 4 -26.61 -17.45 9.91
CA GLY A 4 -26.54 -18.41 11.01
C GLY A 4 -25.28 -19.29 10.99
N ASP A 5 -24.48 -19.31 9.92
CA ASP A 5 -23.19 -20.02 9.92
C ASP A 5 -22.26 -19.43 10.98
N VAL A 6 -21.51 -20.31 11.69
CA VAL A 6 -20.57 -19.91 12.74
C VAL A 6 -19.14 -20.15 12.28
N ILE A 7 -18.39 -19.08 12.08
CA ILE A 7 -17.03 -19.07 11.57
C ILE A 7 -16.05 -19.22 12.74
N ALA A 8 -15.09 -20.15 12.61
CA ALA A 8 -14.08 -20.46 13.64
C ALA A 8 -14.68 -20.73 15.04
N GLY A 9 -15.93 -21.21 15.12
CA GLY A 9 -16.64 -21.44 16.39
C GLY A 9 -16.98 -20.15 17.18
N ARG A 10 -16.77 -18.97 16.61
CA ARG A 10 -16.85 -17.69 17.31
C ARG A 10 -17.74 -16.66 16.63
N TYR A 11 -17.64 -16.48 15.33
CA TYR A 11 -18.31 -15.39 14.61
C TYR A 11 -19.55 -15.93 13.91
N GLU A 12 -20.74 -15.55 14.38
CA GLU A 12 -22.01 -15.92 13.76
C GLU A 12 -22.36 -14.92 12.65
N LEU A 13 -22.69 -15.37 11.45
CA LEU A 13 -23.10 -14.53 10.34
C LEU A 13 -24.56 -14.11 10.51
N VAL A 14 -24.80 -12.80 10.67
CA VAL A 14 -26.12 -12.24 10.98
C VAL A 14 -26.84 -11.71 9.75
N LEU A 15 -26.15 -10.90 8.94
CA LEU A 15 -26.73 -10.23 7.79
C LEU A 15 -25.71 -10.12 6.65
N PHE A 16 -26.14 -10.44 5.44
CA PHE A 16 -25.34 -10.21 4.24
C PHE A 16 -25.28 -8.71 3.94
N LEU A 17 -24.07 -8.14 3.87
CA LEU A 17 -23.86 -6.71 3.58
C LEU A 17 -23.57 -6.45 2.10
N GLY A 18 -22.91 -7.41 1.41
CA GLY A 18 -22.61 -7.22 0.00
C GLY A 18 -21.63 -8.24 -0.57
N ARG A 19 -21.57 -8.26 -1.90
CA ARG A 19 -20.62 -9.09 -2.67
C ARG A 19 -19.79 -8.18 -3.57
N GLY A 20 -18.49 -8.34 -3.55
CA GLY A 20 -17.56 -7.73 -4.49
C GLY A 20 -16.92 -8.77 -5.42
N GLY A 21 -16.09 -8.32 -6.35
CA GLY A 21 -15.40 -9.20 -7.30
C GLY A 21 -14.55 -10.30 -6.65
N TYR A 22 -14.16 -10.14 -5.41
CA TYR A 22 -13.24 -11.06 -4.72
C TYR A 22 -13.86 -11.78 -3.52
N GLY A 23 -15.12 -11.50 -3.18
CA GLY A 23 -15.72 -12.16 -2.04
C GLY A 23 -17.00 -11.52 -1.51
N GLU A 24 -17.34 -11.90 -0.30
CA GLU A 24 -18.57 -11.52 0.38
C GLU A 24 -18.25 -10.81 1.69
N VAL A 25 -19.07 -9.83 2.07
CA VAL A 25 -18.99 -9.16 3.37
C VAL A 25 -20.29 -9.40 4.13
N TRP A 26 -20.17 -9.80 5.37
CA TRP A 26 -21.27 -10.08 6.29
C TRP A 26 -21.17 -9.24 7.55
N LYS A 27 -22.29 -8.79 8.07
CA LYS A 27 -22.41 -8.41 9.48
C LYS A 27 -22.39 -9.69 10.29
N GLY A 28 -21.41 -9.83 11.17
CA GLY A 28 -21.26 -10.95 12.08
C GLY A 28 -21.46 -10.52 13.52
N PHE A 29 -21.58 -11.52 14.41
CA PHE A 29 -21.62 -11.33 15.85
C PHE A 29 -20.51 -12.14 16.52
N ASP A 30 -19.61 -11.45 17.21
CA ASP A 30 -18.53 -12.07 17.99
C ASP A 30 -19.11 -12.57 19.32
N LYS A 31 -19.41 -13.87 19.41
CA LYS A 31 -20.01 -14.51 20.60
C LYS A 31 -19.12 -14.42 21.85
N LEU A 32 -17.80 -14.26 21.67
CA LEU A 32 -16.86 -14.18 22.78
C LEU A 32 -16.82 -12.80 23.42
N LEU A 33 -16.90 -11.75 22.58
CA LEU A 33 -16.78 -10.36 23.02
C LEU A 33 -18.12 -9.61 23.00
N ASP A 34 -19.23 -10.29 22.71
CA ASP A 34 -20.61 -9.75 22.72
C ASP A 34 -20.74 -8.46 21.89
N ARG A 35 -20.26 -8.50 20.62
CA ARG A 35 -20.27 -7.34 19.74
C ARG A 35 -20.50 -7.69 18.28
N HIS A 36 -21.02 -6.73 17.53
CA HIS A 36 -21.07 -6.82 16.07
C HIS A 36 -19.69 -6.57 15.44
N VAL A 37 -19.44 -7.28 14.34
CA VAL A 37 -18.21 -7.20 13.53
C VAL A 37 -18.56 -7.26 12.04
N ALA A 38 -17.67 -6.82 11.19
CA ALA A 38 -17.71 -7.13 9.76
C ALA A 38 -16.83 -8.35 9.49
N VAL A 39 -17.36 -9.34 8.77
CA VAL A 39 -16.63 -10.55 8.36
C VAL A 39 -16.55 -10.55 6.84
N LYS A 40 -15.35 -10.36 6.31
CA LYS A 40 -15.08 -10.37 4.88
C LYS A 40 -14.49 -11.72 4.49
N PHE A 41 -15.17 -12.42 3.57
CA PHE A 41 -14.68 -13.65 2.99
C PHE A 41 -14.02 -13.39 1.65
N ILE A 42 -12.95 -14.11 1.40
CA ILE A 42 -12.23 -14.08 0.14
C ILE A 42 -12.25 -15.48 -0.47
N ARG A 43 -12.71 -15.56 -1.69
CA ARG A 43 -12.82 -16.81 -2.42
C ARG A 43 -11.45 -17.26 -2.92
N THR A 44 -11.03 -18.44 -2.50
CA THR A 44 -9.79 -19.06 -2.97
C THR A 44 -10.00 -20.05 -4.12
N ASP A 45 -11.25 -20.38 -4.43
CA ASP A 45 -11.63 -21.25 -5.56
C ASP A 45 -11.36 -20.61 -6.94
N ALA A 46 -11.17 -19.28 -6.99
CA ALA A 46 -10.76 -18.57 -8.20
C ALA A 46 -9.30 -18.87 -8.64
N PHE A 47 -8.49 -19.51 -7.78
CA PHE A 47 -7.10 -19.81 -8.11
C PHE A 47 -6.97 -21.21 -8.74
N PRO A 48 -6.38 -21.30 -9.97
CA PRO A 48 -6.41 -22.52 -10.76
C PRO A 48 -5.50 -23.64 -10.22
N THR A 49 -4.50 -23.32 -9.37
CA THR A 49 -3.57 -24.31 -8.83
C THR A 49 -3.40 -24.18 -7.31
N PRO A 50 -3.05 -25.29 -6.60
CA PRO A 50 -2.78 -25.27 -5.17
C PRO A 50 -1.69 -24.28 -4.77
N GLU A 51 -0.61 -24.18 -5.55
CA GLU A 51 0.53 -23.29 -5.30
C GLU A 51 0.11 -21.82 -5.32
N ARG A 52 -0.70 -21.43 -6.33
CA ARG A 52 -1.25 -20.07 -6.42
C ARG A 52 -2.20 -19.75 -5.27
N ARG A 53 -2.93 -20.76 -4.79
CA ARG A 53 -3.81 -20.58 -3.62
C ARG A 53 -2.99 -20.32 -2.37
N GLU A 54 -1.92 -21.06 -2.15
CA GLU A 54 -1.02 -20.90 -1.03
C GLU A 54 -0.31 -19.52 -1.05
N GLU A 55 0.19 -19.11 -2.21
CA GLU A 55 0.75 -17.77 -2.41
C GLU A 55 -0.27 -16.65 -2.08
N ALA A 56 -1.51 -16.79 -2.55
CA ALA A 56 -2.57 -15.85 -2.30
C ALA A 56 -2.92 -15.78 -0.79
N GLU A 57 -2.95 -16.93 -0.12
CA GLU A 57 -3.18 -17.02 1.33
C GLU A 57 -2.05 -16.32 2.11
N GLN A 58 -0.80 -16.58 1.77
CA GLN A 58 0.35 -15.94 2.41
C GLN A 58 0.33 -14.41 2.21
N ARG A 59 0.03 -13.95 1.00
CA ARG A 59 -0.12 -12.52 0.69
C ARG A 59 -1.27 -11.90 1.49
N PHE A 60 -2.43 -12.55 1.54
CA PHE A 60 -3.59 -12.09 2.29
C PHE A 60 -3.27 -11.92 3.78
N ARG A 61 -2.69 -12.95 4.41
CA ARG A 61 -2.28 -12.91 5.81
C ARG A 61 -1.26 -11.79 6.07
N ARG A 62 -0.35 -11.57 5.13
CA ARG A 62 0.65 -10.51 5.22
C ARG A 62 0.01 -9.12 5.16
N GLU A 63 -0.87 -8.85 4.19
CA GLU A 63 -1.56 -7.57 4.05
C GLU A 63 -2.48 -7.29 5.26
N ALA A 64 -3.21 -8.31 5.73
CA ALA A 64 -4.03 -8.19 6.93
C ALA A 64 -3.20 -7.80 8.16
N ARG A 65 -1.99 -8.36 8.33
CA ARG A 65 -1.07 -7.99 9.41
C ARG A 65 -0.56 -6.56 9.28
N VAL A 66 -0.26 -6.08 8.07
CA VAL A 66 0.18 -4.70 7.86
C VAL A 66 -0.97 -3.74 8.19
N THR A 67 -2.17 -4.03 7.69
CA THR A 67 -3.37 -3.22 8.00
C THR A 67 -3.66 -3.19 9.50
N ALA A 68 -3.53 -4.31 10.20
CA ALA A 68 -3.75 -4.40 11.65
C ALA A 68 -2.79 -3.54 12.49
N ARG A 69 -1.63 -3.14 11.95
CA ARG A 69 -0.66 -2.26 12.62
C ARG A 69 -0.99 -0.78 12.46
N ILE A 70 -1.82 -0.43 11.47
CA ILE A 70 -2.19 0.97 11.24
C ILE A 70 -3.13 1.41 12.36
N ARG A 71 -2.69 2.38 13.14
CA ARG A 71 -3.51 3.03 14.18
C ARG A 71 -3.93 4.41 13.69
N HIS A 72 -5.08 4.47 13.03
CA HIS A 72 -5.64 5.73 12.54
C HIS A 72 -7.17 5.67 12.65
N PRO A 73 -7.86 6.73 13.14
CA PRO A 73 -9.32 6.72 13.28
C PRO A 73 -10.06 6.47 11.96
N GLY A 74 -9.50 6.83 10.84
CA GLY A 74 -10.06 6.60 9.51
C GLY A 74 -9.78 5.21 8.93
N VAL A 75 -9.20 4.25 9.68
CA VAL A 75 -8.98 2.87 9.24
C VAL A 75 -9.75 1.93 10.17
N PRO A 76 -10.57 1.01 9.64
CA PRO A 76 -11.24 0.00 10.47
C PRO A 76 -10.24 -0.89 11.19
N ILE A 77 -10.51 -1.17 12.47
CA ILE A 77 -9.67 -2.05 13.28
C ILE A 77 -9.82 -3.49 12.79
N VAL A 78 -8.73 -4.15 12.48
CA VAL A 78 -8.69 -5.60 12.19
C VAL A 78 -8.64 -6.36 13.51
N TYR A 79 -9.58 -7.29 13.70
CA TYR A 79 -9.71 -8.08 14.92
C TYR A 79 -9.17 -9.50 14.79
N ASP A 80 -9.35 -10.12 13.60
CA ASP A 80 -8.97 -11.51 13.40
C ASP A 80 -8.80 -11.82 11.92
N VAL A 81 -8.03 -12.85 11.61
CA VAL A 81 -7.81 -13.37 10.26
C VAL A 81 -7.63 -14.87 10.28
N GLY A 82 -8.28 -15.59 9.39
CA GLY A 82 -8.18 -17.04 9.36
C GLY A 82 -8.67 -17.67 8.07
N THR A 83 -8.78 -19.01 8.14
CA THR A 83 -9.34 -19.84 7.07
C THR A 83 -10.55 -20.60 7.63
N HIS A 84 -11.64 -20.60 6.88
CA HIS A 84 -12.83 -21.39 7.17
C HIS A 84 -13.21 -22.18 5.93
N GLU A 85 -13.21 -23.51 6.04
CA GLU A 85 -13.31 -24.41 4.89
C GLU A 85 -12.24 -24.07 3.83
N THR A 86 -12.67 -23.65 2.64
CA THR A 86 -11.78 -23.24 1.53
C THR A 86 -11.68 -21.72 1.37
N SER A 87 -12.29 -20.93 2.26
CA SER A 87 -12.34 -19.47 2.15
C SER A 87 -11.46 -18.82 3.22
N LEU A 88 -10.71 -17.80 2.83
CA LEU A 88 -10.04 -16.91 3.78
C LEU A 88 -11.06 -15.93 4.36
N TYR A 89 -10.92 -15.59 5.63
CA TYR A 89 -11.76 -14.57 6.25
C TYR A 89 -10.96 -13.53 7.01
N LEU A 90 -11.47 -12.31 7.03
CA LEU A 90 -10.98 -11.18 7.80
C LEU A 90 -12.11 -10.66 8.67
N VAL A 91 -11.89 -10.56 9.97
CA VAL A 91 -12.83 -9.95 10.92
C VAL A 91 -12.35 -8.57 11.29
N MET A 92 -13.21 -7.59 11.14
CA MET A 92 -12.86 -6.18 11.39
C MET A 92 -14.01 -5.40 12.02
N GLU A 93 -13.73 -4.18 12.40
CA GLU A 93 -14.70 -3.21 12.87
C GLU A 93 -15.89 -3.11 11.91
N LEU A 94 -17.11 -3.27 12.44
CA LEU A 94 -18.31 -2.94 11.69
C LEU A 94 -18.47 -1.42 11.71
N VAL A 95 -18.24 -0.79 10.57
CA VAL A 95 -18.36 0.66 10.42
C VAL A 95 -19.81 1.03 10.15
N GLU A 96 -20.38 1.89 10.99
CA GLU A 96 -21.72 2.44 10.82
C GLU A 96 -21.63 3.86 10.22
N GLY A 97 -22.40 4.11 9.18
CA GLY A 97 -22.39 5.38 8.47
C GLY A 97 -23.03 5.27 7.10
N ILE A 98 -22.94 6.34 6.32
CA ILE A 98 -23.39 6.39 4.92
C ILE A 98 -22.19 6.19 4.00
N GLY A 99 -22.33 5.35 2.97
CA GLY A 99 -21.32 5.22 1.93
C GLY A 99 -21.14 6.54 1.16
N VAL A 100 -19.90 6.92 0.87
CA VAL A 100 -19.66 8.16 0.09
C VAL A 100 -20.31 8.08 -1.29
N HIS A 101 -20.46 6.88 -1.86
CA HIS A 101 -21.21 6.66 -3.08
C HIS A 101 -22.68 7.06 -2.92
N ASP A 102 -23.34 6.58 -1.86
CA ASP A 102 -24.74 6.89 -1.59
C ASP A 102 -24.91 8.37 -1.23
N LEU A 103 -23.94 8.93 -0.51
CA LEU A 103 -23.89 10.35 -0.19
C LEU A 103 -23.83 11.24 -1.46
N ILE A 104 -23.06 10.83 -2.48
CA ILE A 104 -23.00 11.53 -3.77
C ILE A 104 -24.35 11.46 -4.49
N GLU A 105 -25.04 10.32 -4.41
CA GLU A 105 -26.36 10.15 -5.06
C GLU A 105 -27.47 10.96 -4.35
N GLU A 106 -27.41 11.05 -3.01
CA GLU A 106 -28.45 11.73 -2.22
C GLU A 106 -28.27 13.26 -2.13
N HIS A 107 -27.00 13.73 -2.08
CA HIS A 107 -26.66 15.13 -1.85
C HIS A 107 -25.83 15.73 -3.00
N HIS A 108 -26.34 15.67 -4.21
CA HIS A 108 -25.59 16.12 -5.37
C HIS A 108 -25.93 17.54 -5.85
N PRO A 109 -24.90 18.36 -6.14
CA PRO A 109 -23.50 18.15 -5.81
C PRO A 109 -23.24 18.35 -4.32
N LEU A 110 -22.24 17.63 -3.78
CA LEU A 110 -21.82 17.86 -2.39
C LEU A 110 -21.33 19.32 -2.21
N PRO A 111 -21.57 19.95 -1.05
CA PRO A 111 -20.91 21.20 -0.72
C PRO A 111 -19.39 21.08 -0.82
N ILE A 112 -18.74 22.08 -1.40
CA ILE A 112 -17.28 22.07 -1.64
C ILE A 112 -16.51 21.79 -0.34
N SER A 113 -16.96 22.40 0.77
CA SER A 113 -16.36 22.20 2.08
C SER A 113 -16.44 20.74 2.55
N TRP A 114 -17.54 20.02 2.28
CA TRP A 114 -17.66 18.60 2.59
C TRP A 114 -16.80 17.72 1.69
N ALA A 115 -16.77 17.98 0.40
CA ALA A 115 -15.90 17.27 -0.52
C ALA A 115 -14.41 17.44 -0.12
N ALA A 116 -14.02 18.66 0.22
CA ALA A 116 -12.67 18.94 0.73
C ALA A 116 -12.39 18.25 2.08
N ALA A 117 -13.35 18.26 3.02
CA ALA A 117 -13.20 17.63 4.33
C ALA A 117 -13.06 16.11 4.23
N ILE A 118 -13.87 15.47 3.38
CA ILE A 118 -13.78 14.03 3.12
C ILE A 118 -12.44 13.70 2.49
N ALA A 119 -12.04 14.41 1.42
CA ALA A 119 -10.76 14.19 0.75
C ALA A 119 -9.56 14.44 1.67
N ALA A 120 -9.59 15.47 2.52
CA ALA A 120 -8.53 15.73 3.50
C ALA A 120 -8.40 14.60 4.53
N GLN A 121 -9.51 14.04 5.03
CA GLN A 121 -9.47 12.89 5.93
C GLN A 121 -8.90 11.64 5.24
N ILE A 122 -9.25 11.39 3.96
CA ILE A 122 -8.65 10.31 3.16
C ILE A 122 -7.14 10.53 3.02
N CYS A 123 -6.69 11.77 2.76
CA CYS A 123 -5.26 12.10 2.69
C CYS A 123 -4.53 11.79 4.00
N ALA A 124 -5.14 12.08 5.15
CA ALA A 124 -4.55 11.76 6.45
C ALA A 124 -4.36 10.24 6.60
N VAL A 125 -5.35 9.44 6.19
CA VAL A 125 -5.26 7.97 6.17
C VAL A 125 -4.16 7.50 5.21
N LEU A 126 -4.15 7.99 3.96
CA LEU A 126 -3.16 7.62 2.95
C LEU A 126 -1.73 7.99 3.39
N THR A 127 -1.55 9.13 4.06
CA THR A 127 -0.24 9.54 4.58
C THR A 127 0.33 8.50 5.54
N VAL A 128 -0.50 7.99 6.47
CA VAL A 128 -0.09 6.95 7.42
C VAL A 128 0.11 5.61 6.71
N ALA A 129 -0.78 5.25 5.77
CA ALA A 129 -0.67 4.00 5.02
C ALA A 129 0.62 3.97 4.16
N HIS A 130 0.88 5.02 3.40
CA HIS A 130 2.07 5.13 2.54
C HIS A 130 3.37 5.17 3.37
N ALA A 131 3.35 5.79 4.54
CA ALA A 131 4.49 5.75 5.47
C ALA A 131 4.81 4.33 5.97
N ASN A 132 3.82 3.43 5.96
CA ASN A 132 3.97 2.01 6.27
C ASN A 132 4.05 1.14 5.01
N ALA A 133 4.35 1.75 3.85
CA ALA A 133 4.44 1.10 2.54
C ALA A 133 3.18 0.28 2.17
N LEU A 134 2.02 0.69 2.67
CA LEU A 134 0.73 0.13 2.32
C LEU A 134 0.04 1.04 1.30
N ILE A 135 -0.26 0.51 0.13
CA ILE A 135 -0.97 1.19 -0.94
C ILE A 135 -2.40 0.64 -0.98
N HIS A 136 -3.38 1.52 -1.12
CA HIS A 136 -4.79 1.13 -1.10
C HIS A 136 -5.22 0.34 -2.34
N ARG A 137 -4.82 0.79 -3.54
CA ARG A 137 -5.02 0.14 -4.86
C ARG A 137 -6.45 0.10 -5.40
N ASP A 138 -7.47 0.25 -4.57
CA ASP A 138 -8.89 0.22 -4.96
C ASP A 138 -9.68 1.36 -4.26
N LEU A 139 -9.10 2.56 -4.24
CA LEU A 139 -9.76 3.73 -3.66
C LEU A 139 -10.91 4.18 -4.57
N LYS A 140 -12.13 4.19 -4.02
CA LYS A 140 -13.37 4.56 -4.73
C LYS A 140 -14.48 4.91 -3.73
N PRO A 141 -15.54 5.62 -4.12
CA PRO A 141 -16.61 6.04 -3.21
C PRO A 141 -17.26 4.89 -2.41
N ARG A 142 -17.36 3.69 -3.00
CA ARG A 142 -17.91 2.50 -2.32
C ARG A 142 -17.03 1.95 -1.19
N ASN A 143 -15.75 2.30 -1.17
CA ASN A 143 -14.81 1.91 -0.12
C ASN A 143 -14.61 3.02 0.93
N LEU A 144 -15.49 4.01 0.95
CA LEU A 144 -15.45 5.15 1.86
C LEU A 144 -16.78 5.26 2.60
N ILE A 145 -16.73 5.37 3.92
CA ILE A 145 -17.91 5.57 4.78
C ILE A 145 -17.73 6.86 5.57
N LEU A 146 -18.72 7.74 5.49
CA LEU A 146 -18.87 8.89 6.38
C LEU A 146 -19.69 8.44 7.59
N CYS A 147 -19.04 8.39 8.76
CA CYS A 147 -19.67 8.05 10.02
C CYS A 147 -20.53 9.22 10.55
N GLY A 148 -21.48 8.92 11.44
CA GLY A 148 -22.37 9.92 12.01
C GLY A 148 -21.67 11.05 12.78
N ASP A 149 -20.46 10.81 13.29
CA ASP A 149 -19.60 11.81 13.97
C ASP A 149 -18.80 12.69 13.00
N GLY A 150 -18.90 12.47 11.68
CA GLY A 150 -18.15 13.17 10.64
C GLY A 150 -16.79 12.54 10.31
N THR A 151 -16.42 11.44 10.95
CA THR A 151 -15.19 10.70 10.62
C THR A 151 -15.35 9.93 9.31
N VAL A 152 -14.35 9.99 8.44
CA VAL A 152 -14.30 9.17 7.23
C VAL A 152 -13.49 7.92 7.48
N LYS A 153 -14.09 6.75 7.24
CA LYS A 153 -13.42 5.45 7.28
C LYS A 153 -13.11 4.99 5.86
N VAL A 154 -11.86 4.63 5.62
CA VAL A 154 -11.37 4.06 4.37
C VAL A 154 -11.33 2.54 4.52
N LEU A 155 -12.18 1.85 3.76
CA LEU A 155 -12.32 0.39 3.80
C LEU A 155 -11.36 -0.29 2.82
N ASP A 156 -11.12 -1.58 3.02
CA ASP A 156 -10.55 -2.48 2.01
C ASP A 156 -9.12 -2.15 1.57
N PHE A 157 -8.25 -1.75 2.49
CA PHE A 157 -6.82 -1.61 2.20
C PHE A 157 -6.23 -2.90 1.60
N GLY A 158 -5.83 -2.82 0.33
CA GLY A 158 -4.91 -3.75 -0.36
C GLY A 158 -5.18 -5.26 -0.35
N VAL A 159 -6.00 -5.74 0.59
CA VAL A 159 -6.25 -7.16 0.85
C VAL A 159 -6.76 -7.90 -0.40
N VAL A 160 -7.45 -7.18 -1.27
CA VAL A 160 -8.09 -7.73 -2.47
C VAL A 160 -7.17 -7.67 -3.69
N ALA A 161 -6.38 -6.62 -3.84
CA ALA A 161 -5.50 -6.46 -4.99
C ALA A 161 -4.30 -7.43 -4.99
N VAL A 162 -3.99 -8.00 -3.82
CA VAL A 162 -2.98 -9.08 -3.67
C VAL A 162 -3.45 -10.38 -4.33
N LEU A 163 -4.76 -10.53 -4.48
CA LEU A 163 -5.39 -11.73 -5.04
C LEU A 163 -5.64 -11.61 -6.55
N ALA A 164 -5.57 -10.40 -7.10
CA ALA A 164 -5.65 -10.21 -8.53
C ALA A 164 -4.42 -10.86 -9.20
N PRO A 165 -4.61 -11.71 -10.23
CA PRO A 165 -3.51 -12.13 -11.07
C PRO A 165 -2.80 -10.88 -11.59
N ALA A 166 -1.46 -10.92 -11.69
CA ALA A 166 -0.66 -9.86 -12.31
C ALA A 166 -0.99 -9.63 -13.80
N ASP A 167 -1.86 -10.45 -14.37
CA ASP A 167 -2.31 -10.38 -15.75
C ASP A 167 -3.54 -9.48 -15.89
N VAL A 168 -3.30 -8.19 -16.11
CA VAL A 168 -4.33 -7.23 -16.60
C VAL A 168 -5.03 -7.77 -17.87
N THR A 169 -4.37 -8.64 -18.63
CA THR A 169 -4.91 -9.36 -19.79
C THR A 169 -6.08 -10.29 -19.49
N GLN A 170 -6.29 -10.74 -18.24
CA GLN A 170 -7.49 -11.54 -17.89
C GLN A 170 -8.72 -10.65 -17.65
N ILE A 171 -8.55 -9.40 -17.24
CA ILE A 171 -9.65 -8.43 -17.08
C ILE A 171 -10.36 -8.21 -18.43
N THR A 172 -9.61 -8.29 -19.53
CA THR A 172 -10.13 -8.08 -20.89
C THR A 172 -10.80 -9.29 -21.53
N ARG A 173 -10.54 -10.53 -21.02
CA ARG A 173 -11.01 -11.77 -21.68
C ARG A 173 -12.29 -12.36 -21.10
N THR A 174 -12.64 -12.10 -19.86
CA THR A 174 -13.81 -12.73 -19.22
C THR A 174 -15.04 -11.82 -19.13
N GLY A 175 -14.92 -10.52 -19.37
CA GLY A 175 -16.07 -9.58 -19.26
C GLY A 175 -16.65 -9.47 -17.84
N GLU A 176 -16.21 -10.31 -16.91
CA GLU A 176 -16.63 -10.27 -15.51
C GLU A 176 -15.66 -9.35 -14.76
N GLY A 177 -16.11 -8.12 -14.49
CA GLY A 177 -15.34 -7.03 -13.96
C GLY A 177 -14.70 -7.33 -12.61
N VAL A 178 -13.41 -7.57 -12.62
CA VAL A 178 -12.56 -7.53 -11.43
C VAL A 178 -12.31 -6.07 -11.08
N GLY A 179 -13.13 -5.51 -10.20
CA GLY A 179 -13.05 -4.11 -9.74
C GLY A 179 -13.72 -3.12 -10.72
N THR A 180 -14.08 -1.95 -10.23
CA THR A 180 -14.63 -0.87 -11.05
C THR A 180 -13.45 -0.06 -11.60
N PRO A 181 -13.07 -0.17 -12.88
CA PRO A 181 -11.85 0.43 -13.42
C PRO A 181 -11.89 1.96 -13.53
N CYS A 182 -13.03 2.56 -13.22
CA CYS A 182 -13.31 3.99 -13.33
C CYS A 182 -12.44 4.91 -12.45
N TYR A 183 -11.65 4.35 -11.54
CA TYR A 183 -10.75 5.08 -10.63
C TYR A 183 -9.30 4.60 -10.76
N MET A 184 -9.05 3.71 -11.71
CA MET A 184 -7.74 3.10 -11.89
C MET A 184 -6.77 4.09 -12.53
N SER A 185 -5.59 4.23 -11.94
CA SER A 185 -4.54 5.08 -12.51
C SER A 185 -3.95 4.47 -13.79
N PRO A 186 -3.44 5.32 -14.72
CA PRO A 186 -2.82 4.86 -15.96
C PRO A 186 -1.74 3.80 -15.76
N GLU A 187 -0.81 4.03 -14.85
CA GLU A 187 0.29 3.11 -14.55
C GLU A 187 -0.17 1.78 -13.96
N LEU A 188 -1.21 1.79 -13.13
CA LEU A 188 -1.77 0.56 -12.57
C LEU A 188 -2.45 -0.27 -13.67
N ALA A 189 -3.16 0.37 -14.59
CA ALA A 189 -3.78 -0.30 -15.72
C ALA A 189 -2.75 -0.90 -16.70
N LEU A 190 -1.61 -0.21 -16.90
CA LEU A 190 -0.58 -0.63 -17.85
C LEU A 190 0.38 -1.68 -17.26
N THR A 191 0.78 -1.53 -16.01
CA THR A 191 1.85 -2.35 -15.41
C THR A 191 1.35 -3.34 -14.35
N GLY A 192 0.10 -3.21 -13.90
CA GLY A 192 -0.44 -3.98 -12.78
C GLY A 192 0.16 -3.59 -11.42
N ARG A 193 1.04 -2.59 -11.36
CA ARG A 193 1.70 -2.15 -10.13
C ARG A 193 1.13 -0.84 -9.64
N ALA A 194 0.76 -0.82 -8.37
CA ALA A 194 0.31 0.39 -7.69
C ALA A 194 1.48 1.09 -6.99
N SER A 195 1.36 2.40 -6.88
CA SER A 195 2.26 3.27 -6.11
C SER A 195 1.44 4.23 -5.24
N PRO A 196 2.06 4.97 -4.30
CA PRO A 196 1.38 6.06 -3.60
C PRO A 196 0.70 7.04 -4.56
N GLN A 197 1.30 7.31 -5.71
CA GLN A 197 0.75 8.19 -6.74
C GLN A 197 -0.49 7.60 -7.42
N SER A 198 -0.63 6.26 -7.45
CA SER A 198 -1.85 5.61 -7.95
C SER A 198 -3.06 5.90 -7.05
N ASP A 199 -2.85 5.92 -5.71
CA ASP A 199 -3.90 6.28 -4.76
C ASP A 199 -4.29 7.76 -4.87
N LEU A 200 -3.31 8.65 -5.16
CA LEU A 200 -3.61 10.08 -5.39
C LEU A 200 -4.43 10.29 -6.67
N TYR A 201 -4.17 9.55 -7.73
CA TYR A 201 -4.99 9.59 -8.94
C TYR A 201 -6.43 9.14 -8.64
N ALA A 202 -6.59 8.03 -7.94
CA ALA A 202 -7.89 7.54 -7.53
C ALA A 202 -8.64 8.55 -6.63
N LEU A 203 -7.93 9.21 -5.70
CA LEU A 203 -8.49 10.30 -4.90
C LEU A 203 -8.92 11.48 -5.76
N GLY A 204 -8.16 11.82 -6.79
CA GLY A 204 -8.53 12.84 -7.79
C GLY A 204 -9.86 12.50 -8.47
N CYS A 205 -10.05 11.24 -8.87
CA CYS A 205 -11.31 10.76 -9.44
C CYS A 205 -12.47 10.85 -8.44
N VAL A 206 -12.24 10.45 -7.18
CA VAL A 206 -13.26 10.53 -6.11
C VAL A 206 -13.64 11.98 -5.82
N LEU A 207 -12.67 12.89 -5.72
CA LEU A 207 -12.94 14.32 -5.46
C LEU A 207 -13.66 14.97 -6.63
N HIS A 208 -13.29 14.64 -7.87
CA HIS A 208 -14.03 15.07 -9.06
C HIS A 208 -15.49 14.64 -8.99
N GLU A 209 -15.76 13.38 -8.67
CA GLU A 209 -17.11 12.83 -8.59
C GLU A 209 -17.93 13.46 -7.46
N MET A 210 -17.34 13.65 -6.27
CA MET A 210 -17.99 14.36 -5.16
C MET A 210 -18.41 15.78 -5.53
N LEU A 211 -17.60 16.46 -6.35
CA LEU A 211 -17.86 17.84 -6.75
C LEU A 211 -18.83 17.97 -7.92
N THR A 212 -18.87 17.02 -8.85
CA THR A 212 -19.63 17.12 -10.11
C THR A 212 -20.77 16.13 -10.25
N CYS A 213 -20.85 15.11 -9.38
CA CYS A 213 -21.71 13.92 -9.53
C CYS A 213 -21.49 13.15 -10.83
N ARG A 214 -20.34 13.33 -11.45
CA ARG A 214 -19.95 12.64 -12.68
C ARG A 214 -18.58 12.02 -12.51
N ARG A 215 -18.41 10.81 -12.99
CA ARG A 215 -17.08 10.23 -13.12
C ARG A 215 -16.23 11.04 -14.09
N VAL A 216 -14.91 11.03 -13.92
CA VAL A 216 -13.99 11.77 -14.80
C VAL A 216 -14.19 11.38 -16.26
N PHE A 217 -14.30 10.06 -16.50
CA PHE A 217 -14.61 9.49 -17.80
C PHE A 217 -15.76 8.50 -17.66
N GLU A 218 -16.75 8.60 -18.53
CA GLU A 218 -17.91 7.71 -18.56
C GLU A 218 -18.00 7.03 -19.92
N SER A 219 -18.15 5.70 -19.92
CA SER A 219 -18.39 4.92 -21.11
C SER A 219 -19.25 3.69 -20.79
N ALA A 220 -20.10 3.27 -21.71
CA ALA A 220 -20.81 2.00 -21.62
C ALA A 220 -19.86 0.79 -21.76
N ASN A 221 -18.66 1.00 -22.31
CA ASN A 221 -17.65 -0.02 -22.49
C ASN A 221 -16.47 0.24 -21.53
N THR A 222 -16.26 -0.71 -20.61
CA THR A 222 -15.19 -0.68 -19.62
C THR A 222 -13.78 -0.51 -20.21
N LEU A 223 -13.51 -1.12 -21.36
CA LEU A 223 -12.19 -1.00 -22.02
C LEU A 223 -11.97 0.42 -22.57
N VAL A 224 -13.02 1.04 -23.10
CA VAL A 224 -12.97 2.43 -23.55
C VAL A 224 -12.75 3.36 -22.36
N GLU A 225 -13.40 3.12 -21.23
CA GLU A 225 -13.22 3.90 -20.02
C GLU A 225 -11.77 3.80 -19.49
N ILE A 226 -11.20 2.59 -19.43
CA ILE A 226 -9.80 2.38 -19.09
C ILE A 226 -8.89 3.13 -20.07
N SER A 227 -9.15 3.02 -21.38
CA SER A 227 -8.37 3.72 -22.41
C SER A 227 -8.37 5.24 -22.21
N ARG A 228 -9.52 5.83 -21.83
CA ARG A 228 -9.63 7.26 -21.54
C ARG A 228 -8.80 7.68 -20.34
N HIS A 229 -8.73 6.85 -19.29
CA HIS A 229 -7.92 7.15 -18.12
C HIS A 229 -6.43 7.34 -18.45
N TYR A 230 -5.90 6.69 -19.46
CA TYR A 230 -4.49 6.88 -19.82
C TYR A 230 -4.24 7.82 -21.00
N SER A 231 -5.22 8.05 -21.90
CA SER A 231 -5.01 8.81 -23.14
C SER A 231 -5.74 10.15 -23.23
N GLU A 232 -6.82 10.34 -22.46
CA GLU A 232 -7.67 11.52 -22.57
C GLU A 232 -7.46 12.47 -21.38
N GLU A 233 -7.34 13.78 -21.67
CA GLU A 233 -7.24 14.78 -20.62
C GLU A 233 -8.55 14.89 -19.83
N PRO A 234 -8.49 15.02 -18.49
CA PRO A 234 -9.69 15.18 -17.68
C PRO A 234 -10.40 16.50 -17.99
N PRO A 235 -11.75 16.52 -18.05
CA PRO A 235 -12.49 17.75 -18.27
C PRO A 235 -12.28 18.73 -17.10
N PRO A 236 -12.14 20.04 -17.38
CA PRO A 236 -12.06 21.04 -16.32
C PRO A 236 -13.29 21.01 -15.42
N LEU A 237 -13.09 20.97 -14.10
CA LEU A 237 -14.17 20.93 -13.11
C LEU A 237 -15.12 22.13 -13.23
N ARG A 238 -14.55 23.33 -13.42
CA ARG A 238 -15.29 24.58 -13.51
C ARG A 238 -16.15 24.68 -14.78
N ALA A 239 -15.87 23.88 -15.80
CA ALA A 239 -16.77 23.71 -16.94
C ALA A 239 -18.07 22.98 -16.57
N LEU A 240 -18.03 22.09 -15.58
CA LEU A 240 -19.16 21.33 -15.05
C LEU A 240 -19.81 22.03 -13.86
N ARG A 241 -19.00 22.67 -13.00
CA ARG A 241 -19.40 23.34 -11.77
C ARG A 241 -18.61 24.65 -11.56
N PRO A 242 -19.14 25.78 -12.06
CA PRO A 242 -18.42 27.07 -12.10
C PRO A 242 -18.03 27.67 -10.73
N ASP A 243 -18.72 27.29 -9.64
CA ASP A 243 -18.47 27.75 -8.27
C ASP A 243 -17.29 27.05 -7.58
N VAL A 244 -16.68 26.04 -8.22
CA VAL A 244 -15.47 25.39 -7.69
C VAL A 244 -14.29 26.37 -7.72
N PRO A 245 -13.58 26.56 -6.59
CA PRO A 245 -12.37 27.37 -6.54
C PRO A 245 -11.30 26.87 -7.54
N GLU A 246 -10.58 27.81 -8.15
CA GLU A 246 -9.54 27.51 -9.13
C GLU A 246 -8.44 26.62 -8.53
N GLU A 247 -8.10 26.84 -7.26
CA GLU A 247 -7.09 26.06 -6.54
C GLU A 247 -7.51 24.58 -6.37
N ILE A 248 -8.81 24.30 -6.17
CA ILE A 248 -9.34 22.92 -6.11
C ILE A 248 -9.31 22.29 -7.50
N GLU A 249 -9.75 23.02 -8.54
CA GLU A 249 -9.66 22.52 -9.92
C GLU A 249 -8.22 22.16 -10.28
N LYS A 250 -7.28 23.07 -10.04
CA LYS A 250 -5.86 22.84 -10.28
C LYS A 250 -5.35 21.62 -9.53
N LEU A 251 -5.68 21.47 -8.26
CA LEU A 251 -5.28 20.31 -7.44
C LEU A 251 -5.83 19.00 -8.00
N VAL A 252 -7.10 18.96 -8.41
CA VAL A 252 -7.72 17.77 -9.00
C VAL A 252 -7.06 17.42 -10.34
N LEU A 253 -6.81 18.40 -11.20
CA LEU A 253 -6.14 18.17 -12.48
C LEU A 253 -4.70 17.67 -12.30
N GLU A 254 -3.96 18.20 -11.34
CA GLU A 254 -2.64 17.70 -10.97
C GLU A 254 -2.69 16.25 -10.47
N MET A 255 -3.65 15.89 -9.59
CA MET A 255 -3.84 14.50 -9.16
C MET A 255 -4.19 13.56 -10.32
N LEU A 256 -4.91 14.05 -11.32
CA LEU A 256 -5.32 13.30 -12.52
C LEU A 256 -4.28 13.32 -13.64
N ALA A 257 -3.09 13.90 -13.43
CA ALA A 257 -2.00 13.87 -14.39
C ALA A 257 -1.64 12.43 -14.78
N LYS A 258 -1.39 12.21 -16.07
CA LYS A 258 -1.13 10.86 -16.62
C LYS A 258 0.19 10.31 -16.11
N ASN A 259 1.23 11.15 -16.13
CA ASN A 259 2.52 10.79 -15.56
C ASN A 259 2.48 10.94 -14.02
N PRO A 260 2.79 9.89 -13.25
CA PRO A 260 2.83 9.96 -11.78
C PRO A 260 3.75 11.05 -11.21
N ALA A 261 4.81 11.42 -11.93
CA ALA A 261 5.77 12.45 -11.49
C ALA A 261 5.18 13.88 -11.52
N ASP A 262 4.13 14.11 -12.32
CA ASP A 262 3.46 15.41 -12.43
C ASP A 262 2.35 15.59 -11.38
N ARG A 263 2.09 14.55 -10.57
CA ARG A 263 1.13 14.59 -9.46
C ARG A 263 1.78 15.19 -8.21
N PRO A 264 0.97 15.64 -7.22
CA PRO A 264 1.49 16.06 -5.93
C PRO A 264 2.46 15.04 -5.32
N SER A 265 3.47 15.50 -4.58
CA SER A 265 4.54 14.66 -4.03
C SER A 265 4.06 13.56 -3.06
N GLY A 266 2.87 13.76 -2.47
CA GLY A 266 2.25 12.79 -1.57
C GLY A 266 0.93 13.29 -0.98
N ALA A 267 0.26 12.41 -0.26
CA ALA A 267 -1.05 12.70 0.34
C ALA A 267 -1.00 13.86 1.37
N ALA A 268 0.14 14.05 2.04
CA ALA A 268 0.31 15.16 2.98
C ALA A 268 0.26 16.53 2.27
N GLU A 269 0.81 16.67 1.07
CA GLU A 269 0.72 17.90 0.28
C GLU A 269 -0.73 18.19 -0.12
N VAL A 270 -1.45 17.16 -0.60
CA VAL A 270 -2.87 17.28 -0.96
C VAL A 270 -3.71 17.69 0.24
N TYR A 271 -3.44 17.09 1.41
CA TYR A 271 -4.08 17.46 2.68
C TYR A 271 -3.94 18.96 2.99
N GLU A 272 -2.73 19.49 3.00
CA GLU A 272 -2.46 20.89 3.29
C GLU A 272 -3.17 21.83 2.31
N ARG A 273 -3.24 21.47 1.03
CA ARG A 273 -3.91 22.26 0.00
C ARG A 273 -5.43 22.22 0.09
N LEU A 274 -6.02 21.20 0.73
CA LEU A 274 -7.47 21.09 0.96
C LEU A 274 -7.94 21.80 2.23
N LEU A 275 -7.09 21.92 3.26
CA LEU A 275 -7.44 22.51 4.55
C LEU A 275 -8.11 23.90 4.47
N PRO A 276 -7.70 24.84 3.61
CA PRO A 276 -8.35 26.15 3.51
C PRO A 276 -9.84 26.10 3.14
N PHE A 277 -10.29 24.98 2.53
CA PHE A 277 -11.67 24.83 2.08
C PHE A 277 -12.56 24.10 3.09
N VAL A 278 -12.01 23.64 4.22
CA VAL A 278 -12.72 22.91 5.30
C VAL A 278 -13.19 23.88 6.39
N THR A 279 -13.56 25.11 6.07
CA THR A 279 -13.79 26.15 7.07
C THR A 279 -15.20 26.20 7.63
N ALA A 280 -16.20 25.77 6.87
CA ALA A 280 -17.59 25.75 7.30
C ALA A 280 -18.29 24.52 6.72
N LEU A 281 -18.64 23.56 7.57
CA LEU A 281 -19.35 22.37 7.20
C LEU A 281 -20.86 22.57 7.46
N PRO A 282 -21.69 22.78 6.44
CA PRO A 282 -23.12 22.85 6.62
C PRO A 282 -23.65 21.47 7.07
N PRO A 283 -24.78 21.41 7.80
CA PRO A 283 -25.40 20.14 8.13
C PRO A 283 -25.66 19.29 6.88
N LEU A 284 -25.37 18.00 6.94
CA LEU A 284 -25.79 16.99 5.96
C LEU A 284 -26.90 16.15 6.62
N PRO A 285 -28.18 16.46 6.37
CA PRO A 285 -29.30 15.73 6.95
C PRO A 285 -29.23 14.24 6.59
N GLY A 286 -29.38 13.36 7.59
CA GLY A 286 -29.30 11.91 7.40
C GLY A 286 -27.87 11.34 7.42
N ALA A 287 -26.85 12.15 7.16
CA ALA A 287 -25.45 11.68 7.09
C ALA A 287 -24.66 11.92 8.39
N THR A 288 -24.92 13.04 9.09
CA THR A 288 -24.22 13.38 10.34
C THR A 288 -25.21 13.62 11.47
N VAL A 289 -24.86 13.13 12.66
CA VAL A 289 -25.63 13.34 13.89
C VAL A 289 -24.77 14.17 14.83
N ALA A 290 -25.36 15.22 15.42
CA ALA A 290 -24.67 15.98 16.46
C ALA A 290 -24.34 15.05 17.64
N ALA A 291 -23.07 14.84 17.90
CA ALA A 291 -22.64 14.04 19.02
C ALA A 291 -23.13 14.65 20.34
N PRO A 292 -23.69 13.84 21.28
CA PRO A 292 -24.02 14.33 22.60
C PRO A 292 -22.75 14.87 23.28
N SER A 293 -22.85 16.05 23.86
CA SER A 293 -21.74 16.62 24.66
C SER A 293 -21.67 15.91 26.04
N PRO A 294 -20.47 15.64 26.56
CA PRO A 294 -19.14 15.94 26.04
C PRO A 294 -18.63 14.87 25.07
N ASP A 295 -18.07 15.29 23.95
CA ASP A 295 -17.40 14.40 23.00
C ASP A 295 -15.89 14.35 23.31
N PRO A 296 -15.35 13.19 23.72
CA PRO A 296 -13.92 13.04 23.99
C PRO A 296 -13.05 13.31 22.77
N GLY A 297 -13.51 12.94 21.55
CA GLY A 297 -12.76 13.20 20.30
C GLY A 297 -12.55 14.69 20.06
N ARG A 298 -13.56 15.51 20.35
CA ARG A 298 -13.47 16.96 20.23
C ARG A 298 -12.45 17.56 21.20
N MET A 299 -12.40 17.04 22.42
CA MET A 299 -11.39 17.46 23.42
C MET A 299 -9.98 17.06 22.94
N TYR A 300 -9.79 15.83 22.44
CA TYR A 300 -8.50 15.38 21.93
C TYR A 300 -8.05 16.18 20.72
N ALA A 301 -8.94 16.51 19.79
CA ALA A 301 -8.63 17.34 18.63
C ALA A 301 -8.09 18.72 19.05
N VAL A 302 -8.71 19.37 20.05
CA VAL A 302 -8.24 20.65 20.60
C VAL A 302 -6.88 20.51 21.27
N VAL A 303 -6.63 19.43 22.01
CA VAL A 303 -5.32 19.18 22.65
C VAL A 303 -4.24 18.94 21.62
N VAL A 304 -4.52 18.10 20.61
CA VAL A 304 -3.56 17.79 19.53
C VAL A 304 -3.23 19.03 18.71
N ASP A 305 -4.21 19.86 18.36
CA ASP A 305 -4.00 21.11 17.64
C ASP A 305 -3.10 22.08 18.45
N ARG A 306 -3.30 22.20 19.76
CA ARG A 306 -2.43 22.99 20.64
C ARG A 306 -1.01 22.46 20.71
N ILE A 307 -0.84 21.13 20.83
CA ILE A 307 0.48 20.48 20.87
C ILE A 307 1.19 20.70 19.53
N ALA A 308 0.50 20.51 18.41
CA ALA A 308 1.07 20.70 17.07
C ALA A 308 1.52 22.16 16.86
N LYS A 309 0.68 23.14 17.24
CA LYS A 309 1.04 24.57 17.16
C LYS A 309 2.21 24.94 18.07
N THR A 310 2.33 24.31 19.24
CA THR A 310 3.45 24.53 20.16
C THR A 310 4.74 23.89 19.64
N ALA A 311 4.65 22.74 18.97
CA ALA A 311 5.81 22.04 18.40
C ALA A 311 6.44 22.78 17.20
N LEU A 312 5.68 23.66 16.52
CA LEU A 312 6.19 24.50 15.43
C LEU A 312 6.97 25.73 15.90
N VAL A 313 6.94 26.06 17.19
CA VAL A 313 7.46 27.33 17.75
C VAL A 313 8.72 27.18 18.63
N GLY A 314 9.20 25.98 18.90
CA GLY A 314 10.36 25.79 19.78
C GLY A 314 11.34 24.70 19.36
N PRO A 315 12.65 24.86 19.71
CA PRO A 315 13.57 23.74 19.55
C PRO A 315 13.05 22.58 20.41
N ARG A 316 12.96 21.40 19.82
CA ARG A 316 12.68 20.15 20.55
C ARG A 316 13.73 20.03 21.66
N VAL A 317 13.34 20.33 22.89
CA VAL A 317 14.10 19.89 24.05
C VAL A 317 13.92 18.36 24.08
N PRO A 318 14.99 17.60 23.90
CA PRO A 318 14.89 16.16 24.08
C PRO A 318 14.51 15.96 25.54
N HIS A 319 13.31 15.44 25.80
CA HIS A 319 13.06 14.88 27.13
C HIS A 319 14.14 13.81 27.34
N PRO A 320 14.91 13.88 28.41
CA PRO A 320 15.80 12.79 28.74
C PRO A 320 14.91 11.56 28.95
N ARG A 321 14.84 10.68 27.94
CA ARG A 321 14.41 9.32 28.17
C ARG A 321 15.39 8.80 29.21
N ARG A 322 14.90 8.55 30.43
CA ARG A 322 15.63 7.74 31.39
C ARG A 322 15.93 6.46 30.60
N PRO A 323 17.21 6.14 30.35
CA PRO A 323 17.50 4.92 29.63
C PRO A 323 16.83 3.79 30.42
N PRO A 324 16.04 2.92 29.78
CA PRO A 324 15.70 1.67 30.43
C PRO A 324 17.05 1.05 30.80
N THR A 325 17.19 0.56 32.03
CA THR A 325 18.30 -0.29 32.41
C THR A 325 18.11 -1.58 31.63
N VAL A 326 18.55 -1.58 30.36
CA VAL A 326 18.56 -2.78 29.53
C VAL A 326 19.59 -3.72 30.17
N PRO A 327 19.21 -4.94 30.52
CA PRO A 327 20.15 -5.93 31.02
C PRO A 327 21.27 -6.05 29.99
N ARG A 328 22.52 -6.03 30.44
CA ARG A 328 23.67 -6.28 29.56
C ARG A 328 23.61 -7.75 29.16
N LEU A 329 23.36 -8.00 27.88
CA LEU A 329 23.27 -9.34 27.32
C LEU A 329 24.68 -9.87 27.00
N SER A 330 24.98 -11.10 27.38
CA SER A 330 26.23 -11.78 26.97
C SER A 330 26.25 -12.00 25.44
N GLU A 331 27.44 -12.24 24.86
CA GLU A 331 27.57 -12.55 23.43
C GLU A 331 26.77 -13.80 23.05
N GLU A 332 26.67 -14.79 23.93
CA GLU A 332 25.85 -16.00 23.72
C GLU A 332 24.34 -15.67 23.65
N GLU A 333 23.86 -14.81 24.54
CA GLU A 333 22.45 -14.35 24.52
C GLU A 333 22.14 -13.54 23.27
N LEU A 334 23.08 -12.75 22.75
CA LEU A 334 22.90 -12.00 21.49
C LEU A 334 22.87 -12.95 20.27
N VAL A 335 23.64 -14.00 20.24
CA VAL A 335 23.59 -15.04 19.20
C VAL A 335 22.26 -15.80 19.27
N ALA A 336 21.83 -16.21 20.47
CA ALA A 336 20.53 -16.86 20.66
C ALA A 336 19.36 -15.96 20.23
N ALA A 337 19.46 -14.64 20.43
CA ALA A 337 18.47 -13.69 19.93
C ALA A 337 18.41 -13.65 18.40
N CYS A 338 19.55 -13.76 17.70
CA CYS A 338 19.59 -13.88 16.24
C CYS A 338 18.85 -15.14 15.75
N GLU A 339 19.16 -16.29 16.35
CA GLU A 339 18.55 -17.58 15.98
C GLU A 339 17.03 -17.57 16.23
N ARG A 340 16.64 -17.07 17.40
CA ARG A 340 15.20 -16.96 17.73
C ARG A 340 14.45 -15.99 16.84
N ALA A 341 15.07 -14.89 16.44
CA ALA A 341 14.47 -13.94 15.50
C ALA A 341 14.29 -14.56 14.11
N GLU A 342 15.23 -15.40 13.66
CA GLU A 342 15.12 -16.14 12.41
C GLU A 342 13.95 -17.13 12.44
N GLU A 343 13.79 -17.90 13.52
CA GLU A 343 12.63 -18.80 13.72
C GLU A 343 11.31 -18.01 13.66
N LEU A 344 11.21 -16.89 14.37
CA LEU A 344 10.05 -16.02 14.37
C LEU A 344 9.74 -15.45 12.96
N ALA A 345 10.77 -15.11 12.20
CA ALA A 345 10.63 -14.62 10.84
C ALA A 345 10.10 -15.72 9.89
N LEU A 346 10.59 -16.96 10.03
CA LEU A 346 10.09 -18.13 9.29
C LEU A 346 8.61 -18.43 9.61
N GLU A 347 8.19 -18.24 10.86
CA GLU A 347 6.78 -18.32 11.27
C GLU A 347 5.93 -17.13 10.78
N GLY A 348 6.56 -16.14 10.13
CA GLY A 348 5.91 -14.90 9.69
C GLY A 348 5.57 -13.94 10.83
N ARG A 349 6.18 -14.09 11.99
CA ARG A 349 6.01 -13.25 13.21
C ARG A 349 7.00 -12.10 13.23
N TYR A 350 7.05 -11.35 12.12
CA TYR A 350 8.08 -10.32 11.88
C TYR A 350 8.14 -9.24 12.96
N SER A 351 7.00 -8.85 13.56
CA SER A 351 6.97 -7.82 14.60
C SER A 351 7.75 -8.25 15.84
N GLN A 352 7.58 -9.50 16.24
CA GLN A 352 8.26 -10.05 17.41
C GLN A 352 9.76 -10.29 17.12
N ALA A 353 10.09 -10.69 15.88
CA ALA A 353 11.47 -10.78 15.43
C ALA A 353 12.16 -9.41 15.48
N ILE A 354 11.50 -8.37 14.98
CA ILE A 354 12.02 -6.98 14.99
C ILE A 354 12.22 -6.50 16.43
N GLU A 355 11.22 -6.63 17.31
CA GLU A 355 11.29 -6.21 18.71
C GLU A 355 12.45 -6.92 19.44
N LEU A 356 12.57 -8.23 19.26
CA LEU A 356 13.67 -9.01 19.84
C LEU A 356 15.05 -8.53 19.36
N LEU A 357 15.18 -8.24 18.07
CA LEU A 357 16.47 -7.78 17.50
C LEU A 357 16.81 -6.35 17.93
N GLU A 358 15.81 -5.48 18.09
CA GLU A 358 16.01 -4.12 18.61
C GLU A 358 16.43 -4.14 20.07
N ASP A 359 15.81 -4.97 20.90
CA ASP A 359 16.17 -5.15 22.30
C ASP A 359 17.58 -5.73 22.44
N ALA A 360 17.92 -6.70 21.59
CA ALA A 360 19.27 -7.27 21.55
C ALA A 360 20.32 -6.23 21.13
N LEU A 361 20.04 -5.40 20.12
CA LEU A 361 20.93 -4.32 19.70
C LEU A 361 21.11 -3.26 20.80
N ALA A 362 20.02 -2.88 21.47
CA ALA A 362 20.08 -1.96 22.60
C ALA A 362 20.89 -2.53 23.76
N GLY A 363 20.78 -3.85 24.04
CA GLY A 363 21.58 -4.57 25.05
C GLY A 363 23.06 -4.67 24.70
N ALA A 364 23.39 -4.70 23.40
CA ALA A 364 24.76 -4.71 22.90
C ALA A 364 25.44 -3.33 22.93
N GLU A 365 24.67 -2.23 22.93
CA GLU A 365 25.21 -0.88 22.97
C GLU A 365 25.99 -0.61 24.24
N GLY A 366 27.23 -0.14 24.08
CA GLY A 366 28.15 0.13 25.19
C GLY A 366 28.98 -1.08 25.66
N MET A 367 28.70 -2.29 25.17
CA MET A 367 29.52 -3.49 25.44
C MET A 367 30.35 -3.91 24.24
N LEU A 368 29.77 -3.87 23.07
CA LEU A 368 30.39 -4.29 21.81
C LEU A 368 30.53 -3.09 20.90
N SER A 369 31.60 -3.04 20.12
CA SER A 369 31.74 -2.01 19.10
C SER A 369 30.68 -2.20 17.99
N ARG A 370 30.28 -1.12 17.32
CA ARG A 370 29.40 -1.19 16.16
C ARG A 370 29.95 -2.04 14.98
N GLU A 371 31.22 -2.37 15.04
CA GLU A 371 31.93 -3.22 14.07
C GLU A 371 32.04 -4.68 14.53
N HIS A 372 31.51 -5.00 15.71
CA HIS A 372 31.57 -6.37 16.22
C HIS A 372 30.68 -7.29 15.36
N LYS A 373 31.20 -8.50 15.07
CA LYS A 373 30.53 -9.47 14.15
C LYS A 373 29.08 -9.79 14.56
N VAL A 374 28.82 -9.88 15.87
CA VAL A 374 27.46 -10.20 16.39
C VAL A 374 26.52 -9.02 16.21
N VAL A 375 26.96 -7.77 16.47
CA VAL A 375 26.19 -6.57 16.23
C VAL A 375 25.85 -6.43 14.74
N PHE A 376 26.81 -6.77 13.89
CA PHE A 376 26.60 -6.77 12.45
C PHE A 376 25.57 -7.84 12.03
N ALA A 377 25.64 -9.05 12.58
CA ALA A 377 24.66 -10.12 12.31
C ALA A 377 23.25 -9.72 12.77
N LEU A 378 23.11 -9.15 13.97
CA LEU A 378 21.83 -8.63 14.48
C LEU A 378 21.22 -7.59 13.54
N ARG A 379 22.02 -6.62 13.05
CA ARG A 379 21.55 -5.60 12.09
C ARG A 379 21.15 -6.20 10.75
N MET A 380 21.89 -7.18 10.25
CA MET A 380 21.51 -7.91 9.02
C MET A 380 20.13 -8.56 9.18
N ARG A 381 19.93 -9.31 10.27
CA ARG A 381 18.63 -9.94 10.55
C ARG A 381 17.51 -8.93 10.76
N LEU A 382 17.82 -7.79 11.38
CA LEU A 382 16.85 -6.70 11.54
C LEU A 382 16.45 -6.11 10.17
N ALA A 383 17.41 -5.85 9.28
CA ALA A 383 17.12 -5.36 7.93
C ALA A 383 16.25 -6.35 7.14
N GLU A 384 16.56 -7.65 7.19
CA GLU A 384 15.78 -8.72 6.56
C GLU A 384 14.36 -8.81 7.14
N ALA A 385 14.22 -8.77 8.47
CA ALA A 385 12.93 -8.82 9.15
C ALA A 385 12.07 -7.58 8.84
N LEU A 386 12.67 -6.39 8.83
CA LEU A 386 12.01 -5.14 8.45
C LEU A 386 11.56 -5.17 6.98
N PHE A 387 12.41 -5.65 6.07
CA PHE A 387 12.07 -5.82 4.66
C PHE A 387 10.90 -6.79 4.48
N ALA A 388 10.95 -7.94 5.14
CA ALA A 388 9.88 -8.93 5.11
C ALA A 388 8.57 -8.41 5.74
N ALA A 389 8.68 -7.54 6.76
CA ALA A 389 7.56 -6.84 7.38
C ALA A 389 7.01 -5.69 6.52
N ARG A 390 7.65 -5.33 5.40
CA ARG A 390 7.40 -4.16 4.55
C ARG A 390 7.60 -2.81 5.25
N ASP A 391 8.37 -2.77 6.32
CA ASP A 391 8.85 -1.51 6.89
C ASP A 391 10.06 -1.01 6.08
N TYR A 392 9.80 -0.66 4.82
CA TYR A 392 10.85 -0.31 3.86
C TYR A 392 11.64 0.94 4.24
N ARG A 393 11.04 1.85 5.02
CA ARG A 393 11.74 3.04 5.50
C ARG A 393 12.88 2.67 6.46
N ARG A 394 12.56 1.83 7.45
CA ARG A 394 13.55 1.39 8.44
C ARG A 394 14.52 0.38 7.82
N ALA A 395 14.03 -0.54 6.98
CA ALA A 395 14.87 -1.48 6.24
C ALA A 395 15.90 -0.75 5.37
N ALA A 396 15.51 0.30 4.62
CA ALA A 396 16.43 1.12 3.81
C ALA A 396 17.54 1.74 4.66
N SER A 397 17.19 2.28 5.85
CA SER A 397 18.19 2.85 6.78
C SER A 397 19.21 1.83 7.26
N GLU A 398 18.76 0.61 7.60
CA GLU A 398 19.66 -0.46 8.00
C GLU A 398 20.56 -0.93 6.83
N TYR A 399 19.99 -1.11 5.63
CA TYR A 399 20.78 -1.48 4.44
C TYR A 399 21.80 -0.39 4.06
N GLU A 400 21.47 0.90 4.15
CA GLU A 400 22.42 2.02 3.91
C GLU A 400 23.62 1.96 4.86
N GLU A 401 23.46 1.47 6.10
CA GLU A 401 24.57 1.27 7.03
C GLU A 401 25.35 -0.04 6.79
N ILE A 402 24.64 -1.11 6.40
CA ILE A 402 25.19 -2.46 6.24
C ILE A 402 25.99 -2.59 4.94
N VAL A 403 25.45 -2.15 3.81
CA VAL A 403 26.00 -2.37 2.47
C VAL A 403 27.47 -1.88 2.33
N PRO A 404 27.84 -0.67 2.80
CA PRO A 404 29.22 -0.23 2.72
C PRO A 404 30.21 -1.10 3.55
N LYS A 405 29.75 -1.57 4.72
CA LYS A 405 30.56 -2.41 5.60
C LYS A 405 30.73 -3.81 5.00
N LEU A 406 29.64 -4.41 4.55
CA LEU A 406 29.65 -5.72 3.91
C LEU A 406 30.50 -5.72 2.63
N THR A 407 30.45 -4.63 1.84
CA THR A 407 31.27 -4.46 0.66
C THR A 407 32.77 -4.43 0.99
N ARG A 408 33.16 -3.79 2.08
CA ARG A 408 34.58 -3.78 2.53
C ARG A 408 35.06 -5.15 3.00
N MET A 409 34.17 -5.93 3.63
CA MET A 409 34.50 -7.26 4.19
C MET A 409 34.59 -8.34 3.11
N LEU A 410 33.63 -8.37 2.19
CA LEU A 410 33.45 -9.48 1.24
C LEU A 410 33.77 -9.10 -0.22
N GLY A 411 33.96 -7.82 -0.49
CA GLY A 411 34.14 -7.32 -1.85
C GLY A 411 32.82 -6.98 -2.57
N PRO A 412 32.86 -6.08 -3.57
CA PRO A 412 31.67 -5.50 -4.22
C PRO A 412 30.84 -6.50 -5.03
N HIS A 413 31.42 -7.64 -5.39
CA HIS A 413 30.80 -8.67 -6.25
C HIS A 413 30.37 -9.92 -5.47
N HIS A 414 30.50 -9.93 -4.15
CA HIS A 414 30.06 -11.06 -3.35
C HIS A 414 28.53 -11.20 -3.41
N PRO A 415 27.95 -12.42 -3.58
CA PRO A 415 26.53 -12.63 -3.74
C PRO A 415 25.68 -11.94 -2.65
N GLN A 416 26.10 -12.03 -1.40
CA GLN A 416 25.40 -11.41 -0.26
C GLN A 416 25.39 -9.88 -0.33
N VAL A 417 26.47 -9.26 -0.85
CA VAL A 417 26.53 -7.80 -1.06
C VAL A 417 25.55 -7.39 -2.16
N LEU A 418 25.48 -8.17 -3.24
CA LEU A 418 24.59 -7.91 -4.36
C LEU A 418 23.12 -8.06 -3.93
N ASP A 419 22.82 -9.05 -3.11
CA ASP A 419 21.47 -9.27 -2.57
C ASP A 419 21.04 -8.12 -1.64
N CYS A 420 21.90 -7.68 -0.71
CA CYS A 420 21.62 -6.53 0.15
C CYS A 420 21.40 -5.24 -0.65
N ARG A 421 22.18 -4.99 -1.72
CA ARG A 421 21.98 -3.84 -2.61
C ARG A 421 20.67 -3.94 -3.38
N PHE A 422 20.26 -5.13 -3.74
CA PHE A 422 18.97 -5.36 -4.38
C PHE A 422 17.83 -5.00 -3.44
N ASN A 423 17.84 -5.53 -2.22
CA ASN A 423 16.84 -5.24 -1.20
C ASN A 423 16.80 -3.75 -0.82
N GLU A 424 17.97 -3.09 -0.72
CA GLU A 424 18.08 -1.64 -0.55
C GLU A 424 17.34 -0.89 -1.68
N SER A 425 17.59 -1.29 -2.92
CA SER A 425 16.97 -0.65 -4.10
C SER A 425 15.46 -0.86 -4.14
N LEU A 426 14.98 -2.05 -3.77
CA LEU A 426 13.56 -2.37 -3.64
C LEU A 426 12.87 -1.54 -2.55
N CYS A 427 13.57 -1.27 -1.44
CA CYS A 427 13.04 -0.37 -0.40
C CYS A 427 12.79 1.03 -0.95
N PHE A 428 13.74 1.60 -1.70
CA PHE A 428 13.57 2.93 -2.30
C PHE A 428 12.44 2.96 -3.34
N ALA A 429 12.33 1.93 -4.18
CA ALA A 429 11.25 1.81 -5.15
C ALA A 429 9.86 1.73 -4.48
N ALA A 430 9.77 0.97 -3.37
CA ALA A 430 8.54 0.83 -2.58
C ALA A 430 8.15 2.13 -1.86
N LEU A 431 9.13 2.98 -1.52
CA LEU A 431 8.92 4.29 -0.90
C LEU A 431 8.62 5.40 -1.92
N GLY A 432 8.53 5.07 -3.23
CA GLY A 432 8.32 6.05 -4.29
C GLY A 432 9.55 6.94 -4.60
N GLN A 433 10.74 6.57 -4.09
CA GLN A 433 12.01 7.25 -4.37
C GLN A 433 12.66 6.66 -5.64
N ASP A 434 11.94 6.77 -6.75
CA ASP A 434 12.23 6.04 -7.98
C ASP A 434 13.57 6.42 -8.59
N GLU A 435 13.96 7.70 -8.57
CA GLU A 435 15.28 8.13 -9.05
C GLU A 435 16.44 7.52 -8.24
N LYS A 436 16.27 7.46 -6.90
CA LYS A 436 17.26 6.85 -6.01
C LYS A 436 17.34 5.35 -6.25
N ALA A 437 16.20 4.69 -6.42
CA ALA A 437 16.11 3.27 -6.77
C ALA A 437 16.80 2.98 -8.11
N LEU A 438 16.53 3.76 -9.15
CA LEU A 438 17.18 3.64 -10.47
C LEU A 438 18.70 3.84 -10.39
N GLY A 439 19.15 4.87 -9.67
CA GLY A 439 20.57 5.14 -9.47
C GLY A 439 21.33 3.97 -8.83
N ARG A 440 20.65 3.15 -8.01
CA ARG A 440 21.20 1.94 -7.38
C ARG A 440 21.02 0.70 -8.26
N MET A 441 19.86 0.54 -8.92
CA MET A 441 19.50 -0.66 -9.68
C MET A 441 20.27 -0.80 -11.01
N ARG A 442 20.53 0.31 -11.74
CA ARG A 442 21.27 0.27 -13.02
C ARG A 442 22.68 -0.32 -12.87
N PRO A 443 23.55 0.18 -11.96
CA PRO A 443 24.87 -0.42 -11.77
C PRO A 443 24.81 -1.83 -11.18
N LEU A 444 23.78 -2.14 -10.37
CA LEU A 444 23.59 -3.47 -9.82
C LEU A 444 23.28 -4.51 -10.90
N ALA A 445 22.46 -4.19 -11.89
CA ALA A 445 22.15 -5.09 -13.00
C ALA A 445 23.43 -5.48 -13.80
N GLN A 446 24.35 -4.54 -13.97
CA GLN A 446 25.66 -4.82 -14.59
C GLN A 446 26.55 -5.69 -13.68
N ALA A 447 26.61 -5.35 -12.38
CA ALA A 447 27.42 -6.06 -11.39
C ALA A 447 26.94 -7.51 -11.22
N THR A 448 25.64 -7.77 -11.13
CA THR A 448 25.09 -9.12 -11.02
C THR A 448 25.33 -9.95 -12.27
N SER A 449 25.17 -9.35 -13.45
CA SER A 449 25.47 -10.04 -14.73
C SER A 449 26.95 -10.41 -14.85
N ALA A 450 27.85 -9.53 -14.42
CA ALA A 450 29.31 -9.77 -14.48
C ALA A 450 29.77 -10.80 -13.42
N ALA A 451 29.21 -10.75 -12.21
CA ALA A 451 29.64 -11.59 -11.10
C ALA A 451 29.00 -12.99 -11.08
N LEU A 452 27.70 -13.05 -11.39
CA LEU A 452 26.88 -14.27 -11.25
C LEU A 452 26.49 -14.88 -12.60
N GLY A 453 26.63 -14.11 -13.69
CA GLY A 453 26.18 -14.50 -15.03
C GLY A 453 24.75 -13.99 -15.34
N ALA A 454 24.45 -13.87 -16.65
CA ALA A 454 23.20 -13.29 -17.14
C ALA A 454 21.93 -14.09 -16.76
N ARG A 455 22.08 -15.38 -16.48
CA ARG A 455 20.99 -16.33 -16.17
C ARG A 455 20.86 -16.67 -14.69
N ALA A 456 21.68 -16.09 -13.83
CA ALA A 456 21.56 -16.31 -12.39
C ALA A 456 20.23 -15.75 -11.87
N PRO A 457 19.57 -16.41 -10.90
CA PRO A 457 18.26 -15.99 -10.38
C PRO A 457 18.22 -14.52 -9.96
N LEU A 458 19.20 -14.07 -9.17
CA LEU A 458 19.30 -12.68 -8.75
C LEU A 458 19.46 -11.72 -9.93
N THR A 459 20.25 -12.09 -10.95
CA THR A 459 20.43 -11.25 -12.15
C THR A 459 19.12 -11.08 -12.91
N LEU A 460 18.36 -12.16 -13.06
CA LEU A 460 17.06 -12.11 -13.75
C LEU A 460 16.07 -11.22 -12.98
N GLN A 461 16.02 -11.35 -11.65
CA GLN A 461 15.18 -10.50 -10.81
C GLN A 461 15.55 -9.03 -10.87
N VAL A 462 16.84 -8.70 -10.72
CA VAL A 462 17.34 -7.32 -10.81
C VAL A 462 17.01 -6.68 -12.16
N ARG A 463 17.17 -7.42 -13.27
CA ARG A 463 16.85 -6.91 -14.62
C ARG A 463 15.35 -6.74 -14.82
N LEU A 464 14.52 -7.61 -14.25
CA LEU A 464 13.07 -7.47 -14.30
C LEU A 464 12.64 -6.21 -13.55
N GLU A 465 13.04 -6.07 -12.29
CA GLU A 465 12.72 -4.91 -11.46
C GLU A 465 13.23 -3.59 -12.06
N LEU A 466 14.42 -3.61 -12.67
CA LEU A 466 14.94 -2.45 -13.41
C LEU A 466 14.03 -2.08 -14.59
N GLY A 467 13.62 -3.08 -15.39
CA GLY A 467 12.72 -2.86 -16.52
C GLY A 467 11.39 -2.24 -16.09
N GLU A 468 10.81 -2.73 -15.02
CA GLU A 468 9.55 -2.21 -14.47
C GLU A 468 9.69 -0.82 -13.85
N LEU A 469 10.80 -0.57 -13.17
CA LEU A 469 11.10 0.75 -12.61
C LEU A 469 11.29 1.80 -13.72
N LEU A 470 11.91 1.41 -14.84
CA LEU A 470 12.05 2.27 -16.03
C LEU A 470 10.70 2.58 -16.67
N VAL A 471 9.79 1.60 -16.76
CA VAL A 471 8.40 1.84 -17.19
C VAL A 471 7.70 2.84 -16.27
N LYS A 472 7.89 2.67 -14.96
CA LYS A 472 7.25 3.52 -13.93
C LYS A 472 7.67 4.99 -14.05
N VAL A 473 8.93 5.26 -14.38
CA VAL A 473 9.44 6.64 -14.55
C VAL A 473 9.28 7.19 -15.96
N GLY A 474 8.67 6.42 -16.89
CA GLY A 474 8.43 6.85 -18.27
C GLY A 474 9.62 6.67 -19.22
N ASP A 475 10.72 6.04 -18.79
CA ASP A 475 11.86 5.69 -19.66
C ASP A 475 11.54 4.42 -20.46
N TYR A 476 10.61 4.53 -21.40
CA TYR A 476 10.10 3.39 -22.18
C TYR A 476 11.14 2.78 -23.11
N GLU A 477 12.10 3.58 -23.63
CA GLU A 477 13.19 3.07 -24.47
C GLU A 477 14.17 2.23 -23.63
N GLY A 478 14.60 2.73 -22.49
CA GLY A 478 15.47 1.97 -21.58
C GLY A 478 14.79 0.69 -21.07
N ALA A 479 13.49 0.77 -20.74
CA ALA A 479 12.71 -0.40 -20.34
C ALA A 479 12.68 -1.46 -21.44
N ARG A 480 12.43 -1.04 -22.68
CA ARG A 480 12.38 -1.94 -23.85
C ARG A 480 13.71 -2.64 -24.09
N GLU A 481 14.82 -1.92 -23.99
CA GLU A 481 16.16 -2.49 -24.14
C GLU A 481 16.43 -3.58 -23.08
N VAL A 482 16.20 -3.25 -21.81
CA VAL A 482 16.41 -4.18 -20.70
C VAL A 482 15.52 -5.41 -20.82
N LEU A 483 14.21 -5.23 -21.05
CA LEU A 483 13.25 -6.33 -21.11
C LEU A 483 13.43 -7.21 -22.36
N ARG A 484 13.81 -6.64 -23.53
CA ARG A 484 14.14 -7.41 -24.73
C ARG A 484 15.35 -8.31 -24.50
N SER A 485 16.38 -7.80 -23.82
CA SER A 485 17.57 -8.59 -23.50
C SER A 485 17.30 -9.64 -22.41
N LEU A 486 16.31 -9.42 -21.53
CA LEU A 486 15.95 -10.33 -20.45
C LEU A 486 15.11 -11.53 -20.93
N LEU A 487 14.19 -11.32 -21.86
CA LEU A 487 13.20 -12.34 -22.26
C LEU A 487 13.81 -13.67 -22.74
N PRO A 488 14.89 -13.70 -23.55
CA PRO A 488 15.55 -14.95 -23.94
C PRO A 488 16.11 -15.73 -22.74
N ASP A 489 16.71 -15.04 -21.78
CA ASP A 489 17.31 -15.65 -20.59
C ASP A 489 16.23 -16.22 -19.67
N MET A 490 15.12 -15.48 -19.46
CA MET A 490 13.96 -15.98 -18.70
C MET A 490 13.34 -17.21 -19.35
N ARG A 491 13.22 -17.25 -20.68
CA ARG A 491 12.73 -18.43 -21.41
C ARG A 491 13.65 -19.64 -21.25
N ALA A 492 14.95 -19.42 -21.26
CA ALA A 492 15.93 -20.49 -21.11
C ALA A 492 15.96 -21.09 -19.71
N VAL A 493 15.72 -20.27 -18.66
CA VAL A 493 15.77 -20.72 -17.24
C VAL A 493 14.43 -21.23 -16.76
N HIS A 494 13.36 -20.49 -17.01
CA HIS A 494 12.03 -20.76 -16.44
C HIS A 494 11.04 -21.38 -17.45
N GLY A 495 11.35 -21.31 -18.74
CA GLY A 495 10.42 -21.72 -19.81
C GLY A 495 9.42 -20.62 -20.20
N SER A 496 8.79 -20.80 -21.37
CA SER A 496 7.85 -19.81 -21.94
C SER A 496 6.54 -19.67 -21.18
N GLY A 497 6.17 -20.68 -20.39
CA GLY A 497 4.93 -20.72 -19.60
C GLY A 497 5.06 -20.14 -18.19
N HIS A 498 6.26 -19.81 -17.73
CA HIS A 498 6.47 -19.27 -16.39
C HIS A 498 5.80 -17.89 -16.23
N PRO A 499 5.21 -17.57 -15.07
CA PRO A 499 4.53 -16.29 -14.82
C PRO A 499 5.39 -15.09 -15.18
N ASP A 500 6.64 -15.04 -14.69
CA ASP A 500 7.55 -13.91 -14.93
C ASP A 500 7.93 -13.79 -16.40
N THR A 501 8.12 -14.92 -17.12
CA THR A 501 8.40 -14.91 -18.57
C THR A 501 7.22 -14.34 -19.35
N ARG A 502 5.99 -14.68 -18.94
CA ARG A 502 4.76 -14.12 -19.55
C ARG A 502 4.62 -12.65 -19.23
N HIS A 503 4.94 -12.26 -18.00
CA HIS A 503 4.90 -10.87 -17.55
C HIS A 503 5.84 -9.98 -18.36
N VAL A 504 7.11 -10.39 -18.52
CA VAL A 504 8.08 -9.68 -19.38
C VAL A 504 7.58 -9.54 -20.82
N ARG A 505 6.94 -10.57 -21.37
CA ARG A 505 6.37 -10.53 -22.72
C ARG A 505 5.24 -9.50 -22.81
N ALA A 506 4.31 -9.53 -21.86
CA ALA A 506 3.20 -8.59 -21.83
C ALA A 506 3.67 -7.13 -21.70
N LEU A 507 4.69 -6.86 -20.86
CA LEU A 507 5.30 -5.54 -20.75
C LEU A 507 5.88 -5.08 -22.09
N LEU A 508 6.59 -5.95 -22.83
CA LEU A 508 7.15 -5.63 -24.13
C LEU A 508 6.08 -5.37 -25.20
N GLU A 509 5.01 -6.12 -25.20
CA GLU A 509 3.85 -5.92 -26.10
C GLU A 509 3.19 -4.56 -25.81
N ASN A 510 2.96 -4.22 -24.55
CA ASN A 510 2.41 -2.92 -24.15
C ASN A 510 3.32 -1.75 -24.56
N LEU A 511 4.63 -1.89 -24.37
CA LEU A 511 5.61 -0.87 -24.77
C LEU A 511 5.69 -0.67 -26.30
N GLN A 512 5.34 -1.68 -27.11
CA GLN A 512 5.28 -1.54 -28.58
C GLN A 512 4.10 -0.69 -29.02
N HIS A 513 2.97 -0.78 -28.34
CA HIS A 513 1.78 0.03 -28.64
C HIS A 513 1.98 1.51 -28.29
N LEU A 514 2.80 1.82 -27.27
CA LEU A 514 3.09 3.20 -26.85
C LEU A 514 4.07 3.95 -27.79
N SER A 515 4.79 3.25 -28.67
CA SER A 515 5.75 3.85 -29.61
C SER A 515 5.23 3.94 -31.05
N GLY A 516 4.03 3.46 -31.34
CA GLY A 516 3.38 3.49 -32.65
C GLY A 516 2.32 4.59 -32.80
N SER A 517 2.15 5.41 -31.78
CA SER A 517 1.38 6.65 -31.77
C SER A 517 2.30 7.84 -31.58
#